data_0a3218da1261f617315d6b2a1b0e7037
#
_entry.id   0a3218da1261f617315d6b2a1b0e7037
#
_cell.length_a   1.000
_cell.length_b   1.000
_cell.length_c   1.000
_cell.angle_alpha   90.00
_cell.angle_beta   90.00
_cell.angle_gamma   90.00
#
_symmetry.space_group_name_H-M   'P 1'
#
loop_
_entity.id
_entity.type
_entity.pdbx_description
1 polymer ?
#
loop_
_entity_poly.entity_id
_entity_poly.type
_entity_poly.pdbx_seq_one_letter_code
_entity_poly.pdbx_strand_id
1 'polypeptide(L)'
;MYRIFITADVAKEAKEILEKECIVDIQPNMEEDELCKVIADYDAIITRSQTRVTKKVIDAAVNLKVIGRAGVGIDGIDIPEATKKGITVVNTPESNTIAACEHTIALMLSMTRHIPQAHQSIMEGRWDRKSFTGIQLLNKTVGIIGVGRVGSNVAKRLQAFNMKTIGYDPYIPLERGQQLGVELTDLDTLLRESDYITLHTPLTDETRGMIDKEAIAKMKDGVRIVNASRGAVVDIEALAEALKNGKVAGAGIDVWPHEPLKPEENPFLGLTNVALTPHLGASTKEAQAGVATDVAIGVAQ
;
A
#
# COMPACT_ATOMS: atom_id res chain seq x y z
N MET A 1 -16.36 -17.12 -28.09
CA MET A 1 -15.40 -17.35 -26.99
C MET A 1 -14.90 -15.97 -26.62
N TYR A 2 -14.91 -15.59 -25.36
CA TYR A 2 -14.45 -14.26 -24.90
C TYR A 2 -12.95 -14.14 -25.06
N ARG A 3 -12.47 -12.92 -25.35
CA ARG A 3 -11.06 -12.59 -25.46
C ARG A 3 -10.60 -11.75 -24.27
N ILE A 4 -9.56 -12.19 -23.59
CA ILE A 4 -8.98 -11.53 -22.42
C ILE A 4 -7.57 -11.05 -22.74
N PHE A 5 -7.30 -9.79 -22.47
CA PHE A 5 -5.97 -9.20 -22.58
C PHE A 5 -5.34 -9.03 -21.21
N ILE A 6 -4.10 -9.49 -21.05
CA ILE A 6 -3.38 -9.42 -19.78
C ILE A 6 -2.12 -8.59 -19.97
N THR A 7 -2.02 -7.45 -19.26
CA THR A 7 -0.88 -6.52 -19.34
C THR A 7 0.18 -6.75 -18.27
N ALA A 8 0.13 -7.90 -17.58
CA ALA A 8 1.03 -8.19 -16.46
C ALA A 8 1.51 -9.65 -16.54
N ASP A 9 2.64 -9.92 -15.88
CA ASP A 9 3.00 -11.31 -15.59
C ASP A 9 1.98 -11.90 -14.63
N VAL A 10 1.36 -13.00 -15.02
CA VAL A 10 0.40 -13.75 -14.21
C VAL A 10 0.97 -15.12 -13.90
N ALA A 11 0.61 -15.66 -12.73
CA ALA A 11 0.97 -17.03 -12.39
C ALA A 11 0.38 -18.01 -13.42
N LYS A 12 1.09 -19.12 -13.64
CA LYS A 12 0.68 -20.16 -14.59
C LYS A 12 -0.75 -20.65 -14.33
N GLU A 13 -1.11 -20.77 -13.06
CA GLU A 13 -2.42 -21.20 -12.59
C GLU A 13 -3.54 -20.26 -13.05
N ALA A 14 -3.30 -18.95 -13.03
CA ALA A 14 -4.28 -17.97 -13.50
C ALA A 14 -4.54 -18.10 -14.99
N LYS A 15 -3.49 -18.32 -15.79
CA LYS A 15 -3.62 -18.60 -17.22
C LYS A 15 -4.43 -19.87 -17.48
N GLU A 16 -4.11 -20.96 -16.79
CA GLU A 16 -4.80 -22.24 -16.92
C GLU A 16 -6.31 -22.15 -16.54
N ILE A 17 -6.67 -21.26 -15.61
CA ILE A 17 -8.07 -21.00 -15.25
C ILE A 17 -8.80 -20.35 -16.43
N LEU A 18 -8.23 -19.28 -16.99
CA LEU A 18 -8.86 -18.47 -18.03
C LEU A 18 -8.92 -19.19 -19.40
N GLU A 19 -7.88 -19.94 -19.76
CA GLU A 19 -7.80 -20.66 -21.04
C GLU A 19 -8.80 -21.81 -21.19
N LYS A 20 -9.50 -22.20 -20.11
CA LYS A 20 -10.58 -23.19 -20.18
C LYS A 20 -11.78 -22.72 -21.01
N GLU A 21 -12.08 -21.42 -20.94
CA GLU A 21 -13.30 -20.86 -21.52
C GLU A 21 -13.07 -19.59 -22.36
N CYS A 22 -11.83 -19.04 -22.35
CA CYS A 22 -11.48 -17.80 -23.00
C CYS A 22 -10.21 -17.93 -23.87
N ILE A 23 -10.08 -17.01 -24.83
CA ILE A 23 -8.82 -16.79 -25.54
C ILE A 23 -8.03 -15.75 -24.74
N VAL A 24 -6.78 -16.05 -24.40
CA VAL A 24 -5.95 -15.24 -23.52
C VAL A 24 -4.70 -14.77 -24.27
N ASP A 25 -4.58 -13.45 -24.42
CA ASP A 25 -3.39 -12.80 -24.96
C ASP A 25 -2.64 -12.09 -23.83
N ILE A 26 -1.33 -12.30 -23.70
CA ILE A 26 -0.51 -11.74 -22.63
C ILE A 26 0.59 -10.87 -23.24
N GLN A 27 0.61 -9.59 -22.86
CA GLN A 27 1.67 -8.66 -23.24
C GLN A 27 1.96 -7.71 -22.05
N PRO A 28 2.97 -8.02 -21.22
CA PRO A 28 3.34 -7.20 -20.07
C PRO A 28 3.92 -5.83 -20.46
N ASN A 29 3.82 -4.86 -19.56
CA ASN A 29 4.46 -3.54 -19.65
C ASN A 29 4.09 -2.73 -20.90
N MET A 30 2.84 -2.80 -21.32
CA MET A 30 2.34 -2.05 -22.47
C MET A 30 2.07 -0.60 -22.10
N GLU A 31 2.55 0.31 -22.93
CA GLU A 31 2.26 1.75 -22.80
C GLU A 31 0.81 2.05 -23.18
N GLU A 32 0.25 3.15 -22.63
CA GLU A 32 -1.15 3.52 -22.81
C GLU A 32 -1.56 3.63 -24.28
N ASP A 33 -0.73 4.26 -25.12
CA ASP A 33 -1.01 4.47 -26.54
C ASP A 33 -1.00 3.17 -27.35
N GLU A 34 -0.18 2.20 -26.94
CA GLU A 34 -0.16 0.87 -27.53
C GLU A 34 -1.37 0.05 -27.12
N LEU A 35 -1.74 0.13 -25.85
CA LEU A 35 -2.92 -0.52 -25.30
C LEU A 35 -4.20 -0.03 -26.02
N CYS A 36 -4.33 1.26 -26.29
CA CYS A 36 -5.46 1.83 -27.02
C CYS A 36 -5.61 1.27 -28.44
N LYS A 37 -4.54 0.79 -29.08
CA LYS A 37 -4.59 0.24 -30.46
C LYS A 37 -5.16 -1.17 -30.50
N VAL A 38 -5.05 -1.92 -29.42
CA VAL A 38 -5.40 -3.36 -29.40
C VAL A 38 -6.64 -3.68 -28.57
N ILE A 39 -6.97 -2.84 -27.57
CA ILE A 39 -7.98 -3.16 -26.55
C ILE A 39 -9.41 -3.31 -27.11
N ALA A 40 -9.67 -2.74 -28.27
CA ALA A 40 -10.97 -2.82 -28.93
C ALA A 40 -11.40 -4.27 -29.25
N ASP A 41 -10.45 -5.18 -29.40
CA ASP A 41 -10.69 -6.58 -29.77
C ASP A 41 -10.98 -7.51 -28.57
N TYR A 42 -10.97 -6.96 -27.33
CA TYR A 42 -11.06 -7.74 -26.10
C TYR A 42 -12.33 -7.44 -25.30
N ASP A 43 -12.87 -8.50 -24.69
CA ASP A 43 -14.02 -8.46 -23.78
C ASP A 43 -13.62 -8.14 -22.35
N ALA A 44 -12.40 -8.51 -21.94
CA ALA A 44 -11.85 -8.22 -20.62
C ALA A 44 -10.36 -7.86 -20.67
N ILE A 45 -9.94 -7.06 -19.68
CA ILE A 45 -8.52 -6.77 -19.45
C ILE A 45 -8.15 -7.09 -18.02
N ILE A 46 -6.97 -7.69 -17.81
CA ILE A 46 -6.37 -7.88 -16.47
C ILE A 46 -5.11 -7.04 -16.38
N THR A 47 -5.04 -6.17 -15.36
CA THR A 47 -3.95 -5.22 -15.15
C THR A 47 -3.30 -5.35 -13.77
N ARG A 48 -2.06 -4.83 -13.64
CA ARG A 48 -1.38 -4.55 -12.36
C ARG A 48 -1.02 -3.06 -12.25
N SER A 49 -0.26 -2.70 -11.19
CA SER A 49 0.08 -1.29 -10.89
C SER A 49 0.76 -0.53 -12.02
N GLN A 50 1.48 -1.22 -12.89
CA GLN A 50 2.21 -0.62 -14.00
C GLN A 50 1.28 -0.11 -15.13
N THR A 51 0.11 -0.76 -15.31
CA THR A 51 -0.83 -0.40 -16.37
C THR A 51 -2.00 0.41 -15.83
N ARG A 52 -2.18 1.61 -16.33
CA ARG A 52 -3.34 2.46 -16.04
C ARG A 52 -4.45 2.22 -17.06
N VAL A 53 -5.69 2.15 -16.59
CA VAL A 53 -6.88 2.08 -17.45
C VAL A 53 -7.61 3.41 -17.33
N THR A 54 -7.10 4.38 -18.05
CA THR A 54 -7.61 5.76 -18.06
C THR A 54 -8.88 5.87 -18.93
N LYS A 55 -9.55 7.02 -18.86
CA LYS A 55 -10.64 7.35 -19.79
C LYS A 55 -10.27 7.07 -21.25
N LYS A 56 -9.04 7.39 -21.69
CA LYS A 56 -8.57 7.18 -23.06
C LYS A 56 -8.58 5.70 -23.44
N VAL A 57 -8.10 4.83 -22.56
CA VAL A 57 -8.14 3.36 -22.77
C VAL A 57 -9.57 2.86 -22.80
N ILE A 58 -10.41 3.32 -21.85
CA ILE A 58 -11.82 2.94 -21.78
C ILE A 58 -12.58 3.40 -23.03
N ASP A 59 -12.26 4.57 -23.59
CA ASP A 59 -12.88 5.07 -24.82
C ASP A 59 -12.51 4.22 -26.04
N ALA A 60 -11.28 3.73 -26.11
CA ALA A 60 -10.83 2.84 -27.16
C ALA A 60 -11.38 1.40 -27.04
N ALA A 61 -11.80 1.00 -25.86
CA ALA A 61 -12.20 -0.36 -25.51
C ALA A 61 -13.70 -0.61 -25.80
N VAL A 62 -14.08 -0.66 -27.06
CA VAL A 62 -15.50 -0.70 -27.50
C VAL A 62 -16.23 -2.01 -27.12
N ASN A 63 -15.52 -3.12 -26.93
CA ASN A 63 -16.10 -4.41 -26.57
C ASN A 63 -15.91 -4.78 -25.10
N LEU A 64 -15.19 -3.96 -24.32
CA LEU A 64 -14.79 -4.28 -22.96
C LEU A 64 -15.97 -4.35 -22.00
N LYS A 65 -16.07 -5.44 -21.25
CA LYS A 65 -17.11 -5.72 -20.25
C LYS A 65 -16.56 -5.76 -18.84
N VAL A 66 -15.28 -6.22 -18.68
CA VAL A 66 -14.67 -6.42 -17.38
C VAL A 66 -13.25 -5.87 -17.36
N ILE A 67 -12.92 -5.16 -16.29
CA ILE A 67 -11.56 -4.75 -15.92
C ILE A 67 -11.18 -5.49 -14.65
N GLY A 68 -10.26 -6.46 -14.75
CA GLY A 68 -9.67 -7.17 -13.63
C GLY A 68 -8.44 -6.42 -13.13
N ARG A 69 -8.40 -6.09 -11.84
CA ARG A 69 -7.24 -5.53 -11.18
C ARG A 69 -6.57 -6.60 -10.33
N ALA A 70 -5.40 -7.07 -10.74
CA ALA A 70 -4.58 -7.99 -9.98
C ALA A 70 -3.89 -7.24 -8.83
N GLY A 71 -4.65 -6.98 -7.77
CA GLY A 71 -4.26 -6.21 -6.59
C GLY A 71 -5.43 -5.52 -5.90
N VAL A 72 -5.17 -4.87 -4.75
CA VAL A 72 -6.22 -4.19 -3.96
C VAL A 72 -6.55 -2.80 -4.51
N GLY A 73 -5.53 -2.03 -4.85
CA GLY A 73 -5.70 -0.63 -5.27
C GLY A 73 -6.25 -0.50 -6.69
N ILE A 74 -7.30 0.26 -6.83
CA ILE A 74 -7.95 0.58 -8.11
C ILE A 74 -7.63 2.00 -8.59
N ASP A 75 -6.70 2.68 -7.96
CA ASP A 75 -6.32 4.09 -8.21
C ASP A 75 -5.86 4.35 -9.66
N GLY A 76 -5.42 3.31 -10.36
CA GLY A 76 -5.01 3.38 -11.77
C GLY A 76 -6.15 3.19 -12.78
N ILE A 77 -7.41 3.02 -12.34
CA ILE A 77 -8.58 2.79 -13.19
C ILE A 77 -9.54 3.97 -13.06
N ASP A 78 -10.00 4.50 -14.17
CA ASP A 78 -11.05 5.53 -14.20
C ASP A 78 -12.42 4.89 -13.92
N ILE A 79 -12.74 4.73 -12.63
CA ILE A 79 -13.98 4.09 -12.17
C ILE A 79 -15.23 4.83 -12.66
N PRO A 80 -15.31 6.19 -12.59
CA PRO A 80 -16.47 6.92 -13.12
C PRO A 80 -16.73 6.63 -14.60
N GLU A 81 -15.69 6.57 -15.42
CA GLU A 81 -15.86 6.30 -16.84
C GLU A 81 -16.22 4.85 -17.13
N ALA A 82 -15.59 3.89 -16.41
CA ALA A 82 -15.96 2.47 -16.50
C ALA A 82 -17.45 2.26 -16.14
N THR A 83 -17.91 2.90 -15.06
CA THR A 83 -19.32 2.84 -14.62
C THR A 83 -20.27 3.40 -15.68
N LYS A 84 -19.96 4.55 -16.30
CA LYS A 84 -20.80 5.13 -17.38
C LYS A 84 -20.96 4.20 -18.57
N LYS A 85 -19.94 3.41 -18.88
CA LYS A 85 -19.96 2.44 -19.98
C LYS A 85 -20.49 1.06 -19.57
N GLY A 86 -20.90 0.88 -18.32
CA GLY A 86 -21.37 -0.42 -17.79
C GLY A 86 -20.27 -1.48 -17.70
N ILE A 87 -18.99 -1.07 -17.60
CA ILE A 87 -17.86 -1.99 -17.47
C ILE A 87 -17.69 -2.35 -15.98
N THR A 88 -17.72 -3.63 -15.68
CA THR A 88 -17.50 -4.15 -14.33
C THR A 88 -16.01 -4.07 -13.95
N VAL A 89 -15.71 -3.58 -12.75
CA VAL A 89 -14.35 -3.58 -12.23
C VAL A 89 -14.24 -4.55 -11.06
N VAL A 90 -13.35 -5.54 -11.19
CA VAL A 90 -13.05 -6.54 -10.14
C VAL A 90 -11.62 -6.38 -9.66
N ASN A 91 -11.41 -6.48 -8.35
CA ASN A 91 -10.09 -6.47 -7.73
C ASN A 91 -9.94 -7.65 -6.74
N THR A 92 -8.74 -7.80 -6.15
CA THR A 92 -8.41 -8.89 -5.24
C THR A 92 -8.05 -8.35 -3.85
N PRO A 93 -9.05 -7.99 -3.02
CA PRO A 93 -8.82 -7.24 -1.79
C PRO A 93 -8.25 -8.08 -0.63
N GLU A 94 -8.17 -9.39 -0.74
CA GLU A 94 -7.76 -10.28 0.36
C GLU A 94 -6.36 -10.87 0.19
N SER A 95 -5.98 -11.16 -1.05
CA SER A 95 -4.81 -12.00 -1.40
C SER A 95 -3.47 -11.43 -0.95
N ASN A 96 -3.34 -10.12 -0.71
CA ASN A 96 -2.10 -9.50 -0.25
C ASN A 96 -2.16 -8.94 1.17
N THR A 97 -3.27 -9.15 1.90
CA THR A 97 -3.50 -8.58 3.24
C THR A 97 -2.38 -8.93 4.22
N ILE A 98 -1.97 -10.20 4.25
CA ILE A 98 -0.94 -10.68 5.18
C ILE A 98 0.44 -10.14 4.76
N ALA A 99 0.77 -10.17 3.48
CA ALA A 99 2.03 -9.63 2.98
C ALA A 99 2.21 -8.15 3.34
N ALA A 100 1.19 -7.30 3.08
CA ALA A 100 1.20 -5.89 3.45
C ALA A 100 1.31 -5.66 4.96
N CYS A 101 0.63 -6.48 5.76
CA CYS A 101 0.73 -6.45 7.22
C CYS A 101 2.15 -6.76 7.70
N GLU A 102 2.75 -7.84 7.22
CA GLU A 102 4.10 -8.26 7.60
C GLU A 102 5.14 -7.23 7.16
N HIS A 103 5.00 -6.66 5.96
CA HIS A 103 5.88 -5.62 5.48
C HIS A 103 5.80 -4.33 6.32
N THR A 104 4.59 -3.93 6.73
CA THR A 104 4.39 -2.82 7.67
C THR A 104 5.15 -3.01 8.98
N ILE A 105 5.07 -4.21 9.57
CA ILE A 105 5.77 -4.55 10.81
C ILE A 105 7.29 -4.61 10.58
N ALA A 106 7.72 -5.16 9.44
CA ALA A 106 9.12 -5.18 9.07
C ALA A 106 9.72 -3.76 8.97
N LEU A 107 9.01 -2.82 8.31
CA LEU A 107 9.40 -1.41 8.25
C LEU A 107 9.45 -0.77 9.65
N MET A 108 8.42 -1.01 10.48
CA MET A 108 8.36 -0.50 11.85
C MET A 108 9.57 -0.97 12.68
N LEU A 109 9.89 -2.25 12.65
CA LEU A 109 11.03 -2.81 13.35
C LEU A 109 12.37 -2.34 12.76
N SER A 110 12.46 -2.25 11.42
CA SER A 110 13.66 -1.82 10.72
C SER A 110 14.06 -0.38 11.08
N MET A 111 13.10 0.57 11.05
CA MET A 111 13.40 1.95 11.45
C MET A 111 13.65 2.07 12.97
N THR A 112 12.90 1.32 13.80
CA THR A 112 13.01 1.38 15.26
C THR A 112 14.37 0.88 15.75
N ARG A 113 14.98 -0.06 15.03
CA ARG A 113 16.25 -0.70 15.38
C ARG A 113 17.40 -0.32 14.43
N HIS A 114 17.20 0.65 13.53
CA HIS A 114 18.19 1.13 12.56
C HIS A 114 18.80 0.01 11.69
N ILE A 115 17.98 -1.01 11.32
CA ILE A 115 18.48 -2.21 10.63
C ILE A 115 19.18 -1.90 9.31
N PRO A 116 18.61 -1.07 8.38
CA PRO A 116 19.27 -0.77 7.11
C PRO A 116 20.64 -0.10 7.30
N GLN A 117 20.72 0.88 8.20
CA GLN A 117 21.92 1.66 8.46
C GLN A 117 23.00 0.82 9.18
N ALA A 118 22.57 -0.03 10.13
CA ALA A 118 23.47 -0.95 10.82
C ALA A 118 24.02 -2.02 9.86
N HIS A 119 23.19 -2.55 8.98
CA HIS A 119 23.60 -3.47 7.92
C HIS A 119 24.64 -2.81 7.00
N GLN A 120 24.34 -1.61 6.49
CA GLN A 120 25.26 -0.88 5.62
C GLN A 120 26.61 -0.61 6.31
N SER A 121 26.61 -0.24 7.60
CA SER A 121 27.82 -0.03 8.40
C SER A 121 28.72 -1.28 8.42
N ILE A 122 28.13 -2.45 8.63
CA ILE A 122 28.87 -3.72 8.62
C ILE A 122 29.42 -4.06 7.23
N MET A 123 28.62 -3.84 6.17
CA MET A 123 29.07 -4.06 4.79
C MET A 123 30.25 -3.15 4.40
N GLU A 124 30.32 -1.96 4.98
CA GLU A 124 31.43 -1.01 4.84
C GLU A 124 32.63 -1.29 5.78
N GLY A 125 32.61 -2.37 6.54
CA GLY A 125 33.66 -2.77 7.48
C GLY A 125 33.70 -1.97 8.78
N ARG A 126 32.65 -1.23 9.13
CA ARG A 126 32.53 -0.43 10.37
C ARG A 126 31.79 -1.21 11.46
N TRP A 127 32.29 -1.12 12.69
CA TRP A 127 31.69 -1.73 13.89
C TRP A 127 31.16 -0.64 14.83
N ASP A 128 30.03 -0.01 14.44
CA ASP A 128 29.47 1.16 15.13
C ASP A 128 28.20 0.80 15.92
N ARG A 129 28.38 0.26 17.15
CA ARG A 129 27.26 -0.16 18.00
C ARG A 129 26.49 1.01 18.62
N LYS A 130 27.16 2.10 18.95
CA LYS A 130 26.56 3.20 19.74
C LYS A 130 25.57 4.02 18.91
N SER A 131 25.88 4.24 17.65
CA SER A 131 25.05 5.04 16.73
C SER A 131 23.72 4.36 16.40
N PHE A 132 23.61 3.04 16.60
CA PHE A 132 22.39 2.27 16.26
C PHE A 132 21.62 1.80 17.50
N THR A 133 21.70 2.56 18.61
CA THR A 133 20.89 2.30 19.79
C THR A 133 19.42 2.63 19.48
N GLY A 134 18.58 1.60 19.38
CA GLY A 134 17.14 1.73 19.13
C GLY A 134 16.30 1.72 20.40
N ILE A 135 14.99 1.59 20.23
CA ILE A 135 14.02 1.47 21.33
C ILE A 135 13.22 0.17 21.22
N GLN A 136 12.44 -0.15 22.24
CA GLN A 136 11.52 -1.29 22.26
C GLN A 136 10.08 -0.84 21.93
N LEU A 137 9.27 -1.75 21.38
CA LEU A 137 7.84 -1.55 21.15
C LEU A 137 7.00 -1.76 22.42
N LEU A 138 7.53 -2.52 23.38
CA LEU A 138 6.88 -2.86 24.65
C LEU A 138 6.30 -1.61 25.35
N ASN A 139 5.02 -1.67 25.72
CA ASN A 139 4.27 -0.61 26.41
C ASN A 139 4.16 0.73 25.62
N LYS A 140 4.45 0.73 24.33
CA LYS A 140 4.21 1.88 23.44
C LYS A 140 2.78 1.85 22.91
N THR A 141 2.26 3.02 22.58
CA THR A 141 0.96 3.17 21.92
C THR A 141 1.16 3.24 20.42
N VAL A 142 0.44 2.42 19.67
CA VAL A 142 0.35 2.53 18.22
C VAL A 142 -1.04 3.01 17.80
N GLY A 143 -1.07 4.10 17.05
CA GLY A 143 -2.25 4.62 16.36
C GLY A 143 -2.36 4.00 14.98
N ILE A 144 -3.50 3.38 14.69
CA ILE A 144 -3.78 2.70 13.43
C ILE A 144 -4.84 3.51 12.69
N ILE A 145 -4.45 4.15 11.60
CA ILE A 145 -5.35 4.91 10.74
C ILE A 145 -5.84 3.98 9.62
N GLY A 146 -7.13 3.62 9.67
CA GLY A 146 -7.73 2.58 8.85
C GLY A 146 -7.61 1.19 9.50
N VAL A 147 -8.68 0.73 10.15
CA VAL A 147 -8.75 -0.56 10.88
C VAL A 147 -9.47 -1.63 10.03
N GLY A 148 -9.29 -1.55 8.71
CA GLY A 148 -9.78 -2.53 7.74
C GLY A 148 -8.99 -3.85 7.77
N ARG A 149 -8.92 -4.56 6.62
CA ARG A 149 -8.25 -5.87 6.53
C ARG A 149 -6.79 -5.83 6.97
N VAL A 150 -5.98 -4.93 6.43
CA VAL A 150 -4.55 -4.82 6.77
C VAL A 150 -4.39 -4.28 8.19
N GLY A 151 -5.02 -3.14 8.53
CA GLY A 151 -4.86 -2.50 9.83
C GLY A 151 -5.25 -3.39 11.01
N SER A 152 -6.33 -4.18 10.90
CA SER A 152 -6.72 -5.14 11.95
C SER A 152 -5.70 -6.27 12.12
N ASN A 153 -5.09 -6.75 11.03
CA ASN A 153 -4.03 -7.75 11.09
C ASN A 153 -2.73 -7.19 11.68
N VAL A 154 -2.42 -5.92 11.42
CA VAL A 154 -1.31 -5.19 12.05
C VAL A 154 -1.57 -5.03 13.55
N ALA A 155 -2.78 -4.59 13.94
CA ALA A 155 -3.17 -4.46 15.34
C ALA A 155 -2.94 -5.76 16.12
N LYS A 156 -3.49 -6.87 15.63
CA LYS A 156 -3.35 -8.20 16.25
C LYS A 156 -1.89 -8.59 16.51
N ARG A 157 -0.98 -8.29 15.58
CA ARG A 157 0.43 -8.62 15.69
C ARG A 157 1.18 -7.66 16.62
N LEU A 158 0.84 -6.38 16.61
CA LEU A 158 1.44 -5.39 17.52
C LEU A 158 0.98 -5.56 18.96
N GLN A 159 -0.24 -6.06 19.19
CA GLN A 159 -0.68 -6.50 20.51
C GLN A 159 0.20 -7.64 21.07
N ALA A 160 0.67 -8.56 20.22
CA ALA A 160 1.61 -9.59 20.63
C ALA A 160 3.02 -9.04 20.98
N PHE A 161 3.35 -7.82 20.54
CA PHE A 161 4.52 -7.05 21.04
C PHE A 161 4.20 -6.27 22.31
N ASN A 162 3.02 -6.48 22.94
CA ASN A 162 2.53 -5.76 24.10
C ASN A 162 2.44 -4.24 23.89
N MET A 163 2.04 -3.81 22.69
CA MET A 163 1.68 -2.43 22.43
C MET A 163 0.21 -2.17 22.79
N LYS A 164 -0.10 -0.97 23.29
CA LYS A 164 -1.47 -0.46 23.31
C LYS A 164 -1.87 -0.09 21.88
N THR A 165 -3.04 -0.54 21.41
CA THR A 165 -3.56 -0.25 20.06
C THR A 165 -4.76 0.68 20.16
N ILE A 166 -4.66 1.86 19.55
CA ILE A 166 -5.76 2.78 19.32
C ILE A 166 -5.99 2.92 17.82
N GLY A 167 -7.22 3.19 17.41
CA GLY A 167 -7.56 3.21 15.98
C GLY A 167 -8.47 4.36 15.60
N TYR A 168 -8.30 4.85 14.38
CA TYR A 168 -9.23 5.75 13.72
C TYR A 168 -9.72 5.12 12.41
N ASP A 169 -11.02 4.90 12.34
CA ASP A 169 -11.70 4.43 11.13
C ASP A 169 -13.18 4.87 11.21
N PRO A 170 -13.62 5.82 10.37
CA PRO A 170 -14.99 6.34 10.44
C PRO A 170 -16.04 5.37 9.92
N TYR A 171 -15.64 4.23 9.33
CA TYR A 171 -16.54 3.29 8.66
C TYR A 171 -16.77 2.00 9.46
N ILE A 172 -16.09 1.79 10.58
CA ILE A 172 -16.29 0.59 11.39
C ILE A 172 -17.00 0.94 12.72
N PRO A 173 -17.95 0.09 13.18
CA PRO A 173 -18.63 0.32 14.46
C PRO A 173 -17.72 0.06 15.66
N LEU A 174 -18.04 0.68 16.80
CA LEU A 174 -17.27 0.54 18.05
C LEU A 174 -17.12 -0.92 18.50
N GLU A 175 -18.16 -1.72 18.33
CA GLU A 175 -18.17 -3.15 18.67
C GLU A 175 -17.10 -3.92 17.87
N ARG A 176 -16.86 -3.51 16.63
CA ARG A 176 -15.79 -4.12 15.81
C ARG A 176 -14.41 -3.79 16.36
N GLY A 177 -14.18 -2.56 16.78
CA GLY A 177 -12.95 -2.16 17.47
C GLY A 177 -12.71 -3.00 18.73
N GLN A 178 -13.73 -3.16 19.56
CA GLN A 178 -13.66 -3.98 20.78
C GLN A 178 -13.31 -5.45 20.48
N GLN A 179 -13.93 -6.06 19.47
CA GLN A 179 -13.62 -7.43 19.03
C GLN A 179 -12.17 -7.61 18.58
N LEU A 180 -11.58 -6.56 17.99
CA LEU A 180 -10.19 -6.54 17.53
C LEU A 180 -9.21 -6.16 18.66
N GLY A 181 -9.68 -5.78 19.84
CA GLY A 181 -8.85 -5.24 20.90
C GLY A 181 -8.24 -3.88 20.56
N VAL A 182 -8.88 -3.12 19.67
CA VAL A 182 -8.46 -1.77 19.25
C VAL A 182 -9.42 -0.75 19.86
N GLU A 183 -8.90 0.18 20.64
CA GLU A 183 -9.66 1.30 21.19
C GLU A 183 -9.89 2.33 20.07
N LEU A 184 -11.13 2.42 19.55
CA LEU A 184 -11.45 3.41 18.51
C LEU A 184 -11.57 4.81 19.12
N THR A 185 -10.99 5.79 18.43
CA THR A 185 -10.98 7.19 18.84
C THR A 185 -11.06 8.13 17.64
N ASP A 186 -11.20 9.44 17.88
CA ASP A 186 -11.06 10.45 16.84
C ASP A 186 -9.60 10.60 16.38
N LEU A 187 -9.40 11.18 15.19
CA LEU A 187 -8.08 11.34 14.59
C LEU A 187 -7.15 12.21 15.46
N ASP A 188 -7.66 13.31 16.01
CA ASP A 188 -6.86 14.25 16.81
C ASP A 188 -6.33 13.58 18.09
N THR A 189 -7.16 12.78 18.76
CA THR A 189 -6.75 12.00 19.92
C THR A 189 -5.72 10.95 19.55
N LEU A 190 -5.91 10.22 18.42
CA LEU A 190 -4.94 9.26 17.92
C LEU A 190 -3.59 9.91 17.68
N LEU A 191 -3.56 11.08 17.00
CA LEU A 191 -2.32 11.80 16.72
C LEU A 191 -1.59 12.19 18.01
N ARG A 192 -2.31 12.70 19.02
CA ARG A 192 -1.72 13.14 20.30
C ARG A 192 -1.23 12.00 21.20
N GLU A 193 -1.87 10.83 21.14
CA GLU A 193 -1.57 9.76 22.09
C GLU A 193 -0.58 8.71 21.55
N SER A 194 -0.33 8.69 20.24
CA SER A 194 0.49 7.66 19.62
C SER A 194 1.99 7.91 19.75
N ASP A 195 2.74 6.85 20.09
CA ASP A 195 4.19 6.78 19.95
C ASP A 195 4.59 6.32 18.54
N TYR A 196 3.72 5.52 17.92
CA TYR A 196 3.82 5.06 16.53
C TYR A 196 2.48 5.30 15.82
N ILE A 197 2.54 5.71 14.55
CA ILE A 197 1.36 5.83 13.70
C ILE A 197 1.59 4.99 12.46
N THR A 198 0.59 4.18 12.08
CA THR A 198 0.63 3.38 10.87
C THR A 198 -0.64 3.56 10.05
N LEU A 199 -0.47 3.71 8.73
CA LEU A 199 -1.53 4.08 7.80
C LEU A 199 -1.95 2.90 6.94
N HIS A 200 -3.27 2.65 6.88
CA HIS A 200 -3.88 1.54 6.14
C HIS A 200 -5.18 1.97 5.44
N THR A 201 -5.21 3.21 4.97
CA THR A 201 -6.36 3.79 4.24
C THR A 201 -6.18 3.71 2.73
N PRO A 202 -7.26 3.62 1.94
CA PRO A 202 -7.22 3.92 0.52
C PRO A 202 -6.90 5.41 0.31
N LEU A 203 -6.57 5.78 -0.92
CA LEU A 203 -6.46 7.18 -1.32
C LEU A 203 -7.82 7.66 -1.80
N THR A 204 -8.40 8.60 -1.07
CA THR A 204 -9.64 9.32 -1.39
C THR A 204 -9.41 10.81 -1.23
N ASP A 205 -10.40 11.63 -1.54
CA ASP A 205 -10.30 13.07 -1.32
C ASP A 205 -10.15 13.42 0.18
N GLU A 206 -10.76 12.59 1.07
CA GLU A 206 -10.64 12.79 2.53
C GLU A 206 -9.28 12.33 3.09
N THR A 207 -8.65 11.34 2.49
CA THR A 207 -7.38 10.78 2.98
C THR A 207 -6.15 11.37 2.30
N ARG A 208 -6.32 12.08 1.20
CA ARG A 208 -5.24 12.78 0.50
C ARG A 208 -4.64 13.87 1.40
N GLY A 209 -3.35 13.77 1.68
CA GLY A 209 -2.64 14.70 2.55
C GLY A 209 -3.15 14.70 4.00
N MET A 210 -3.81 13.63 4.45
CA MET A 210 -4.32 13.51 5.83
C MET A 210 -3.22 13.69 6.87
N ILE A 211 -2.00 13.29 6.56
CA ILE A 211 -0.81 13.49 7.40
C ILE A 211 0.01 14.60 6.79
N ASP A 212 -0.43 15.81 7.01
CA ASP A 212 0.23 17.06 6.62
C ASP A 212 1.05 17.66 7.76
N LYS A 213 1.56 18.87 7.56
CA LYS A 213 2.34 19.61 8.55
C LYS A 213 1.55 19.89 9.84
N GLU A 214 0.24 20.16 9.73
CA GLU A 214 -0.62 20.45 10.90
C GLU A 214 -0.89 19.17 11.69
N ALA A 215 -1.17 18.07 11.01
CA ALA A 215 -1.33 16.75 11.63
C ALA A 215 -0.05 16.33 12.35
N ILE A 216 1.12 16.48 11.72
CA ILE A 216 2.42 16.18 12.33
C ILE A 216 2.67 17.06 13.56
N ALA A 217 2.30 18.35 13.53
CA ALA A 217 2.47 19.25 14.67
C ALA A 217 1.68 18.79 15.92
N LYS A 218 0.52 18.16 15.74
CA LYS A 218 -0.32 17.62 16.82
C LYS A 218 0.24 16.34 17.47
N MET A 219 1.13 15.63 16.79
CA MET A 219 1.71 14.37 17.25
C MET A 219 2.66 14.58 18.45
N LYS A 220 2.97 13.50 19.15
CA LYS A 220 4.03 13.51 20.17
C LYS A 220 5.38 13.85 19.54
N ASP A 221 6.23 14.54 20.30
CA ASP A 221 7.64 14.68 19.94
C ASP A 221 8.31 13.30 19.97
N GLY A 222 9.06 12.98 18.92
CA GLY A 222 9.68 11.67 18.77
C GLY A 222 8.75 10.56 18.27
N VAL A 223 7.56 10.88 17.76
CA VAL A 223 6.66 9.91 17.12
C VAL A 223 7.35 9.21 15.95
N ARG A 224 6.89 8.02 15.62
CA ARG A 224 7.36 7.26 14.44
C ARG A 224 6.19 6.94 13.52
N ILE A 225 6.41 7.08 12.21
CA ILE A 225 5.35 6.94 11.20
C ILE A 225 5.69 5.81 10.23
N VAL A 226 4.70 4.96 9.93
CA VAL A 226 4.81 3.93 8.89
C VAL A 226 3.72 4.14 7.85
N ASN A 227 4.12 4.22 6.58
CA ASN A 227 3.20 4.25 5.46
C ASN A 227 3.53 3.16 4.44
N ALA A 228 2.72 2.11 4.43
CA ALA A 228 2.71 1.05 3.44
C ALA A 228 1.32 0.94 2.77
N SER A 229 0.58 2.07 2.71
CA SER A 229 -0.77 2.15 2.12
C SER A 229 -0.76 2.88 0.77
N ARG A 230 -0.80 4.21 0.79
CA ARG A 230 -0.71 5.08 -0.40
C ARG A 230 0.17 6.29 -0.11
N GLY A 231 1.06 6.62 -1.07
CA GLY A 231 2.03 7.71 -0.90
C GLY A 231 1.39 9.06 -0.61
N ALA A 232 0.37 9.43 -1.39
CA ALA A 232 -0.28 10.72 -1.29
C ALA A 232 -1.18 10.92 -0.04
N VAL A 233 -1.26 9.95 0.88
CA VAL A 233 -1.89 10.12 2.20
C VAL A 233 -1.00 10.96 3.13
N VAL A 234 0.30 10.96 2.88
CA VAL A 234 1.30 11.70 3.67
C VAL A 234 1.92 12.79 2.81
N ASP A 235 2.01 14.00 3.35
CA ASP A 235 2.87 15.05 2.80
C ASP A 235 4.34 14.68 3.12
N ILE A 236 5.03 14.15 2.10
CA ILE A 236 6.40 13.63 2.27
C ILE A 236 7.42 14.74 2.54
N GLU A 237 7.17 15.96 2.06
CA GLU A 237 8.04 17.12 2.33
C GLU A 237 7.90 17.56 3.78
N ALA A 238 6.66 17.68 4.29
CA ALA A 238 6.40 17.99 5.69
C ALA A 238 6.98 16.89 6.61
N LEU A 239 6.87 15.61 6.22
CA LEU A 239 7.47 14.51 6.96
C LEU A 239 9.00 14.59 6.97
N ALA A 240 9.63 14.90 5.84
CA ALA A 240 11.08 15.05 5.75
C ALA A 240 11.59 16.22 6.62
N GLU A 241 10.88 17.36 6.63
CA GLU A 241 11.17 18.48 7.52
C GLU A 241 11.08 18.04 9.00
N ALA A 242 10.02 17.30 9.36
CA ALA A 242 9.80 16.82 10.71
C ALA A 242 10.84 15.78 11.18
N LEU A 243 11.35 14.97 10.27
CA LEU A 243 12.46 14.03 10.53
C LEU A 243 13.79 14.77 10.76
N LYS A 244 14.06 15.83 9.97
CA LYS A 244 15.28 16.67 10.11
C LYS A 244 15.31 17.44 11.43
N ASN A 245 14.18 17.95 11.87
CA ASN A 245 14.09 18.75 13.12
C ASN A 245 13.82 17.90 14.37
N GLY A 246 13.62 16.58 14.24
CA GLY A 246 13.45 15.65 15.36
C GLY A 246 12.02 15.56 15.91
N LYS A 247 11.04 16.26 15.36
CA LYS A 247 9.62 16.09 15.70
C LYS A 247 9.16 14.67 15.45
N VAL A 248 9.56 14.10 14.30
CA VAL A 248 9.42 12.68 13.96
C VAL A 248 10.76 12.00 14.13
N ALA A 249 10.83 11.00 15.01
CA ALA A 249 12.07 10.28 15.30
C ALA A 249 12.44 9.22 14.27
N GLY A 250 11.49 8.78 13.44
CA GLY A 250 11.75 7.81 12.37
C GLY A 250 10.55 7.60 11.48
N ALA A 251 10.80 7.19 10.24
CA ALA A 251 9.75 6.82 9.29
C ALA A 251 10.07 5.53 8.53
N GLY A 252 9.04 4.69 8.32
CA GLY A 252 9.05 3.54 7.44
C GLY A 252 8.13 3.81 6.25
N ILE A 253 8.70 3.94 5.04
CA ILE A 253 7.95 4.35 3.86
C ILE A 253 8.13 3.31 2.75
N ASP A 254 7.01 2.75 2.30
CA ASP A 254 6.97 1.79 1.19
C ASP A 254 6.36 2.39 -0.09
N VAL A 255 5.56 3.44 0.06
CA VAL A 255 4.74 4.01 -1.01
C VAL A 255 5.02 5.49 -1.22
N TRP A 256 4.91 5.94 -2.48
CA TRP A 256 5.36 7.25 -2.91
C TRP A 256 4.24 8.01 -3.62
N PRO A 257 4.23 9.36 -3.58
CA PRO A 257 3.23 10.15 -4.32
C PRO A 257 3.25 9.89 -5.82
N HIS A 258 4.45 9.68 -6.38
CA HIS A 258 4.68 9.26 -7.76
C HIS A 258 5.56 8.02 -7.77
N GLU A 259 5.18 7.04 -8.57
CA GLU A 259 5.89 5.76 -8.71
C GLU A 259 6.12 5.44 -10.19
N PRO A 260 7.37 5.13 -10.59
CA PRO A 260 8.58 5.01 -9.79
C PRO A 260 9.10 6.37 -9.27
N LEU A 261 9.63 6.36 -8.03
CA LEU A 261 10.25 7.55 -7.43
C LEU A 261 11.58 7.86 -8.13
N LYS A 262 11.75 9.10 -8.58
CA LYS A 262 13.02 9.57 -9.11
C LYS A 262 13.95 10.01 -7.97
N PRO A 263 15.28 9.83 -8.11
CA PRO A 263 16.22 10.21 -7.06
C PRO A 263 16.07 11.67 -6.60
N GLU A 264 15.88 12.61 -7.52
CA GLU A 264 15.71 14.04 -7.26
C GLU A 264 14.40 14.39 -6.54
N GLU A 265 13.42 13.49 -6.57
CA GLU A 265 12.11 13.65 -5.93
C GLU A 265 12.07 13.02 -4.53
N ASN A 266 13.17 12.42 -4.06
CA ASN A 266 13.24 11.76 -2.76
C ASN A 266 13.72 12.74 -1.66
N PRO A 267 12.81 13.29 -0.81
CA PRO A 267 13.17 14.27 0.22
C PRO A 267 13.90 13.64 1.41
N PHE A 268 13.98 12.30 1.47
CA PHE A 268 14.61 11.55 2.57
C PHE A 268 16.08 11.23 2.30
N LEU A 269 16.65 11.62 1.16
CA LEU A 269 18.05 11.36 0.86
C LEU A 269 18.97 11.99 1.95
N GLY A 270 19.91 11.17 2.44
CA GLY A 270 20.82 11.56 3.51
C GLY A 270 20.26 11.45 4.93
N LEU A 271 18.98 11.13 5.12
CA LEU A 271 18.44 10.87 6.44
C LEU A 271 18.79 9.45 6.91
N THR A 272 19.15 9.33 8.19
CA THR A 272 19.56 8.06 8.82
C THR A 272 18.47 7.42 9.68
N ASN A 273 17.35 8.11 9.88
CA ASN A 273 16.23 7.69 10.70
C ASN A 273 15.03 7.18 9.87
N VAL A 274 15.30 6.64 8.68
CA VAL A 274 14.28 6.11 7.77
C VAL A 274 14.56 4.69 7.33
N ALA A 275 13.50 3.92 7.05
CA ALA A 275 13.52 2.65 6.35
C ALA A 275 12.63 2.79 5.11
N LEU A 276 13.22 2.71 3.92
CA LEU A 276 12.55 3.00 2.65
C LEU A 276 12.55 1.75 1.76
N THR A 277 11.42 1.50 1.10
CA THR A 277 11.25 0.40 0.14
C THR A 277 10.46 0.84 -1.09
N PRO A 278 10.65 0.20 -2.26
CA PRO A 278 10.03 0.59 -3.52
C PRO A 278 8.71 -0.15 -3.76
N HIS A 279 7.70 0.08 -2.88
CA HIS A 279 6.35 -0.49 -2.95
C HIS A 279 6.34 -2.02 -2.95
N LEU A 280 6.89 -2.61 -1.89
CA LEU A 280 7.04 -4.07 -1.73
C LEU A 280 5.94 -4.72 -0.88
N GLY A 281 4.97 -3.96 -0.35
CA GLY A 281 3.95 -4.48 0.56
C GLY A 281 3.21 -5.72 0.09
N ALA A 282 3.00 -5.88 -1.23
CA ALA A 282 2.39 -7.08 -1.84
C ALA A 282 3.40 -7.99 -2.57
N SER A 283 4.70 -7.72 -2.47
CA SER A 283 5.74 -8.39 -3.25
C SER A 283 6.24 -9.69 -2.59
N THR A 284 5.33 -10.62 -2.31
CA THR A 284 5.65 -11.99 -1.90
C THR A 284 5.16 -13.00 -2.94
N LYS A 285 5.77 -14.18 -2.98
CA LYS A 285 5.37 -15.24 -3.92
C LYS A 285 3.90 -15.64 -3.71
N GLU A 286 3.50 -15.79 -2.46
CA GLU A 286 2.16 -16.17 -2.04
C GLU A 286 1.12 -15.11 -2.44
N ALA A 287 1.40 -13.83 -2.14
CA ALA A 287 0.50 -12.74 -2.51
C ALA A 287 0.37 -12.61 -4.03
N GLN A 288 1.46 -12.73 -4.78
CA GLN A 288 1.44 -12.64 -6.25
C GLN A 288 0.64 -13.78 -6.88
N ALA A 289 0.83 -15.01 -6.40
CA ALA A 289 0.06 -16.18 -6.89
C ALA A 289 -1.42 -16.06 -6.52
N GLY A 290 -1.74 -15.69 -5.27
CA GLY A 290 -3.12 -15.50 -4.81
C GLY A 290 -3.84 -14.41 -5.60
N VAL A 291 -3.22 -13.24 -5.77
CA VAL A 291 -3.78 -12.13 -6.56
C VAL A 291 -4.06 -12.55 -8.01
N ALA A 292 -3.15 -13.29 -8.64
CA ALA A 292 -3.31 -13.74 -10.02
C ALA A 292 -4.48 -14.73 -10.14
N THR A 293 -4.58 -15.70 -9.23
CA THR A 293 -5.66 -16.68 -9.20
C THR A 293 -7.03 -16.03 -8.94
N ASP A 294 -7.10 -15.15 -7.92
CA ASP A 294 -8.37 -14.54 -7.53
C ASP A 294 -8.92 -13.59 -8.61
N VAL A 295 -8.04 -12.81 -9.29
CA VAL A 295 -8.49 -11.96 -10.40
C VAL A 295 -8.96 -12.79 -11.60
N ALA A 296 -8.29 -13.91 -11.88
CA ALA A 296 -8.70 -14.80 -12.97
C ALA A 296 -10.10 -15.39 -12.71
N ILE A 297 -10.35 -15.85 -11.48
CA ILE A 297 -11.68 -16.34 -11.08
C ILE A 297 -12.73 -15.23 -11.18
N GLY A 298 -12.43 -14.03 -10.64
CA GLY A 298 -13.37 -12.92 -10.67
C GLY A 298 -13.69 -12.37 -12.07
N VAL A 299 -12.78 -12.51 -13.03
CA VAL A 299 -13.01 -12.12 -14.43
C VAL A 299 -13.77 -13.21 -15.21
N ALA A 300 -13.60 -14.48 -14.85
CA ALA A 300 -14.27 -15.61 -15.52
C ALA A 300 -15.75 -15.78 -15.11
N GLN A 301 -16.18 -15.19 -13.98
CA GLN A 301 -17.58 -15.19 -13.50
C GLN A 301 -18.42 -14.10 -14.18
#